data_db86c59942083f27990f171f6ae86543
#
_entry.id   db86c59942083f27990f171f6ae86543
#
_cell.length_a   1.000
_cell.length_b   1.000
_cell.length_c   1.000
_cell.angle_alpha   90.00
_cell.angle_beta   90.00
_cell.angle_gamma   90.00
#
_symmetry.space_group_name_H-M   'P 1'
#
loop_
_entity.id
_entity.type
_entity.pdbx_description
1 polymer ?
#
loop_
_entity_poly.entity_id
_entity_poly.type
_entity_poly.pdbx_seq_one_letter_code
_entity_poly.pdbx_strand_id
1 'polypeptide(L)'
;MITKKNRLVVIIFFKNGNVVQSKLFKEHKVVGDPYKIIDRLSSWNADEVIYLNIRPELSNINRQDKNIKYDNDFDKIIEFVGKKAFMPLTVGGGVKNLSDVDKYFRMGVDKISINSEIANNPGLVYDCAKIYGSQSIVASIDVKIDNENVYNVHINGGKKKVLVELNDYIKKIEDLGAGELLINNIDRDGMANGYDLRLLELVKKITKLPIIFAGGVGKFDDFIIGIENNLNAIAAGNIFHYTENSYYQAIKFLYENNCNMRPPILNKF
;
A
#
# COMPACT_ATOMS: atom_id res chain seq x y z
N MET A 1 18.55 -24.29 -1.49
CA MET A 1 17.20 -23.70 -1.39
C MET A 1 17.25 -22.29 -1.97
N ILE A 2 16.37 -21.95 -2.90
CA ILE A 2 16.27 -20.57 -3.39
C ILE A 2 15.57 -19.78 -2.28
N THR A 3 16.30 -18.92 -1.56
CA THR A 3 15.70 -18.05 -0.55
C THR A 3 14.87 -16.98 -1.26
N LYS A 4 13.60 -16.85 -0.89
CA LYS A 4 12.72 -15.81 -1.43
C LYS A 4 13.34 -14.43 -1.15
N LYS A 5 13.45 -13.59 -2.19
CA LYS A 5 13.94 -12.22 -2.04
C LYS A 5 12.95 -11.36 -1.27
N ASN A 6 13.45 -10.41 -0.49
CA ASN A 6 12.62 -9.36 0.10
C ASN A 6 12.13 -8.42 -1.00
N ARG A 7 10.96 -7.81 -0.79
CA ARG A 7 10.35 -6.85 -1.71
C ARG A 7 10.31 -5.46 -1.09
N LEU A 8 10.73 -4.47 -1.85
CA LEU A 8 10.52 -3.07 -1.49
C LEU A 8 9.27 -2.56 -2.22
N VAL A 9 8.21 -2.32 -1.47
CA VAL A 9 6.88 -1.98 -1.98
C VAL A 9 6.67 -0.46 -1.92
N VAL A 10 6.30 0.14 -3.05
CA VAL A 10 5.96 1.56 -3.13
C VAL A 10 4.45 1.73 -2.97
N ILE A 11 4.02 2.52 -1.98
CA ILE A 11 2.61 2.89 -1.82
C ILE A 11 2.40 4.28 -2.39
N ILE A 12 1.50 4.38 -3.36
CA ILE A 12 1.07 5.62 -3.99
C ILE A 12 -0.33 5.96 -3.51
N PHE A 13 -0.45 7.09 -2.81
CA PHE A 13 -1.74 7.63 -2.41
C PHE A 13 -2.28 8.56 -3.48
N PHE A 14 -3.46 8.22 -3.98
CA PHE A 14 -4.17 9.02 -4.98
C PHE A 14 -5.34 9.77 -4.34
N LYS A 15 -5.41 11.07 -4.59
CA LYS A 15 -6.48 11.95 -4.11
C LYS A 15 -6.77 13.04 -5.13
N ASN A 16 -8.02 13.16 -5.57
CA ASN A 16 -8.47 14.21 -6.48
C ASN A 16 -7.58 14.38 -7.73
N GLY A 17 -7.33 13.31 -8.46
CA GLY A 17 -6.52 13.36 -9.68
C GLY A 17 -5.01 13.50 -9.47
N ASN A 18 -4.52 13.53 -8.23
CA ASN A 18 -3.10 13.73 -7.93
C ASN A 18 -2.53 12.63 -7.06
N VAL A 19 -1.22 12.45 -7.16
CA VAL A 19 -0.47 11.73 -6.14
C VAL A 19 -0.17 12.66 -4.97
N VAL A 20 -0.39 12.15 -3.77
CA VAL A 20 -0.20 12.91 -2.55
C VAL A 20 0.71 12.18 -1.55
N GLN A 21 1.44 12.94 -0.76
CA GLN A 21 1.99 12.48 0.51
C GLN A 21 0.89 12.46 1.55
N SER A 22 0.98 11.53 2.50
CA SER A 22 0.06 11.45 3.64
C SER A 22 0.80 11.65 4.96
N LYS A 23 0.15 12.31 5.92
CA LYS A 23 0.60 12.41 7.29
C LYS A 23 -0.56 12.18 8.24
N LEU A 24 -0.46 11.13 9.07
CA LEU A 24 -1.46 10.70 10.04
C LEU A 24 -2.86 10.49 9.42
N PHE A 25 -2.94 10.16 8.13
CA PHE A 25 -4.18 10.07 7.33
C PHE A 25 -5.03 11.35 7.30
N LYS A 26 -4.50 12.46 7.77
CA LYS A 26 -5.20 13.74 7.92
C LYS A 26 -4.71 14.80 6.94
N GLU A 27 -3.39 14.97 6.87
CA GLU A 27 -2.77 15.98 6.02
C GLU A 27 -2.29 15.32 4.71
N HIS A 28 -2.66 15.94 3.59
CA HIS A 28 -2.28 15.45 2.27
C HIS A 28 -1.66 16.59 1.46
N LYS A 29 -0.44 16.39 0.98
CA LYS A 29 0.28 17.34 0.14
C LYS A 29 0.46 16.75 -1.26
N VAL A 30 0.05 17.47 -2.29
CA VAL A 30 0.25 17.08 -3.69
C VAL A 30 1.76 17.03 -4.01
N VAL A 31 2.21 15.93 -4.58
CA VAL A 31 3.63 15.71 -4.92
C VAL A 31 3.85 15.32 -6.37
N GLY A 32 2.81 14.98 -7.11
CA GLY A 32 3.00 14.63 -8.50
C GLY A 32 1.75 14.20 -9.25
N ASP A 33 2.03 13.86 -10.48
CA ASP A 33 1.11 13.36 -11.47
C ASP A 33 1.13 11.83 -11.49
N PRO A 34 -0.03 11.14 -11.38
CA PRO A 34 -0.09 9.69 -11.36
C PRO A 34 0.48 9.02 -12.62
N TYR A 35 0.36 9.66 -13.79
CA TYR A 35 0.88 9.14 -15.05
C TYR A 35 2.42 9.18 -15.10
N LYS A 36 3.04 10.25 -14.57
CA LYS A 36 4.50 10.38 -14.54
C LYS A 36 5.16 9.50 -13.49
N ILE A 37 4.46 9.23 -12.39
CA ILE A 37 5.01 8.40 -11.31
C ILE A 37 5.20 6.96 -11.77
N ILE A 38 4.27 6.39 -12.54
CA ILE A 38 4.44 5.00 -13.01
C ILE A 38 5.63 4.88 -13.97
N ASP A 39 5.86 5.87 -14.84
CA ASP A 39 7.03 5.88 -15.72
C ASP A 39 8.34 5.90 -14.92
N ARG A 40 8.40 6.71 -13.85
CA ARG A 40 9.57 6.73 -12.94
C ARG A 40 9.77 5.39 -12.24
N LEU A 41 8.73 4.82 -11.65
CA LEU A 41 8.84 3.54 -10.93
C LEU A 41 9.22 2.40 -11.86
N SER A 42 8.74 2.41 -13.11
CA SER A 42 9.16 1.47 -14.14
C SER A 42 10.64 1.65 -14.51
N SER A 43 11.11 2.90 -14.68
CA SER A 43 12.53 3.18 -14.96
C SER A 43 13.43 2.81 -13.78
N TRP A 44 12.96 2.96 -12.56
CA TRP A 44 13.67 2.57 -11.35
C TRP A 44 13.55 1.07 -11.04
N ASN A 45 12.82 0.34 -11.88
CA ASN A 45 12.59 -1.10 -11.77
C ASN A 45 12.04 -1.47 -10.38
N ALA A 46 10.91 -0.88 -9.99
CA ALA A 46 10.27 -1.15 -8.71
C ALA A 46 9.85 -2.63 -8.57
N ASP A 47 9.94 -3.20 -7.36
CA ASP A 47 9.57 -4.59 -7.11
C ASP A 47 8.05 -4.80 -7.12
N GLU A 48 7.32 -3.85 -6.55
CA GLU A 48 5.86 -3.89 -6.43
C GLU A 48 5.33 -2.50 -6.13
N VAL A 49 4.17 -2.17 -6.66
CA VAL A 49 3.50 -0.88 -6.46
C VAL A 49 2.07 -1.09 -6.00
N ILE A 50 1.65 -0.32 -5.01
CA ILE A 50 0.27 -0.28 -4.51
C ILE A 50 -0.30 1.11 -4.75
N TYR A 51 -1.35 1.23 -5.56
CA TYR A 51 -2.12 2.45 -5.76
C TYR A 51 -3.36 2.45 -4.86
N LEU A 52 -3.46 3.40 -3.95
CA LEU A 52 -4.60 3.55 -3.05
C LEU A 52 -5.35 4.84 -3.33
N ASN A 53 -6.59 4.74 -3.77
CA ASN A 53 -7.48 5.88 -3.89
C ASN A 53 -8.01 6.29 -2.50
N ILE A 54 -7.43 7.31 -1.91
CA ILE A 54 -7.89 7.90 -0.65
C ILE A 54 -8.92 8.98 -0.95
N ARG A 55 -10.19 8.60 -1.11
CA ARG A 55 -11.26 9.51 -1.48
C ARG A 55 -11.48 10.57 -0.41
N PRO A 56 -11.53 11.86 -0.79
CA PRO A 56 -12.21 12.83 0.04
C PRO A 56 -13.71 12.57 -0.04
N GLU A 57 -14.43 12.69 1.06
CA GLU A 57 -15.87 12.81 1.04
C GLU A 57 -16.21 14.09 0.25
N LEU A 58 -16.75 13.89 -0.96
CA LEU A 58 -17.48 14.88 -1.77
C LEU A 58 -16.95 16.33 -1.71
N SER A 59 -15.73 16.58 -2.08
CA SER A 59 -15.34 17.95 -2.40
C SER A 59 -15.07 18.07 -3.91
N ASN A 60 -15.98 18.73 -4.62
CA ASN A 60 -15.70 19.30 -5.93
C ASN A 60 -14.61 20.36 -5.77
N ILE A 61 -13.36 19.95 -5.69
CA ILE A 61 -12.24 20.91 -5.69
C ILE A 61 -12.04 21.27 -7.17
N ASN A 62 -12.57 22.43 -7.56
CA ASN A 62 -12.17 23.10 -8.78
C ASN A 62 -10.68 23.42 -8.68
N ARG A 63 -9.83 22.62 -9.33
CA ARG A 63 -8.44 22.98 -9.51
C ARG A 63 -8.38 24.26 -10.33
N GLN A 64 -7.70 25.27 -9.81
CA GLN A 64 -7.49 26.54 -10.51
C GLN A 64 -6.34 26.48 -11.54
N ASP A 65 -5.62 25.38 -11.62
CA ASP A 65 -4.50 25.18 -12.56
C ASP A 65 -5.06 24.88 -13.96
N LYS A 66 -5.44 25.91 -14.67
CA LYS A 66 -6.13 25.83 -15.98
C LYS A 66 -5.34 25.15 -17.11
N ASN A 67 -4.07 24.77 -16.88
CA ASN A 67 -3.19 24.26 -17.94
C ASN A 67 -2.92 22.76 -17.87
N ILE A 68 -3.47 22.01 -16.90
CA ILE A 68 -3.26 20.59 -16.78
C ILE A 68 -4.63 19.90 -16.86
N LYS A 69 -4.93 19.33 -18.03
CA LYS A 69 -6.09 18.44 -18.22
C LYS A 69 -5.79 17.10 -17.53
N TYR A 70 -5.85 17.05 -16.21
CA TYR A 70 -5.85 15.80 -15.51
C TYR A 70 -7.27 15.25 -15.47
N ASP A 71 -7.40 14.05 -15.96
CA ASP A 71 -8.58 13.26 -15.73
C ASP A 71 -8.60 12.90 -14.24
N ASN A 72 -9.59 13.38 -13.48
CA ASN A 72 -9.78 13.02 -12.06
C ASN A 72 -10.36 11.62 -11.93
N ASP A 73 -10.52 10.92 -13.02
CA ASP A 73 -11.06 9.58 -13.11
C ASP A 73 -9.98 8.56 -12.76
N PHE A 74 -10.11 8.01 -11.56
CA PHE A 74 -9.17 7.01 -11.07
C PHE A 74 -9.14 5.77 -11.97
N ASP A 75 -10.25 5.39 -12.56
CA ASP A 75 -10.34 4.21 -13.44
C ASP A 75 -9.49 4.39 -14.70
N LYS A 76 -9.54 5.57 -15.34
CA LYS A 76 -8.69 5.87 -16.50
C LYS A 76 -7.20 5.90 -16.16
N ILE A 77 -6.87 6.39 -14.96
CA ILE A 77 -5.49 6.37 -14.46
C ILE A 77 -5.04 4.93 -14.30
N ILE A 78 -5.85 4.07 -13.67
CA ILE A 78 -5.49 2.66 -13.47
C ILE A 78 -5.42 1.90 -14.79
N GLU A 79 -6.28 2.19 -15.76
CA GLU A 79 -6.18 1.61 -17.10
C GLU A 79 -4.84 1.97 -17.78
N PHE A 80 -4.41 3.22 -17.67
CA PHE A 80 -3.08 3.64 -18.16
C PHE A 80 -1.94 2.96 -17.40
N VAL A 81 -2.00 2.98 -16.07
CA VAL A 81 -0.99 2.40 -15.19
C VAL A 81 -0.86 0.90 -15.44
N GLY A 82 -1.97 0.16 -15.54
CA GLY A 82 -1.96 -1.28 -15.81
C GLY A 82 -1.34 -1.67 -17.15
N LYS A 83 -1.47 -0.80 -18.18
CA LYS A 83 -0.81 -1.00 -19.48
C LYS A 83 0.69 -0.68 -19.45
N LYS A 84 1.16 0.14 -18.50
CA LYS A 84 2.53 0.66 -18.41
C LYS A 84 3.37 0.01 -17.31
N ALA A 85 2.72 -0.59 -16.32
CA ALA A 85 3.42 -1.23 -15.20
C ALA A 85 4.17 -2.49 -15.65
N PHE A 86 5.48 -2.51 -15.43
CA PHE A 86 6.32 -3.70 -15.63
C PHE A 86 6.60 -4.46 -14.32
N MET A 87 5.96 -4.04 -13.24
CA MET A 87 6.03 -4.65 -11.91
C MET A 87 4.63 -5.02 -11.42
N PRO A 88 4.50 -5.95 -10.48
CA PRO A 88 3.22 -6.27 -9.84
C PRO A 88 2.50 -5.03 -9.34
N LEU A 89 1.24 -4.88 -9.74
CA LEU A 89 0.37 -3.75 -9.44
C LEU A 89 -0.76 -4.18 -8.53
N THR A 90 -0.86 -3.57 -7.36
CA THR A 90 -2.01 -3.69 -6.46
C THR A 90 -2.82 -2.40 -6.49
N VAL A 91 -4.13 -2.51 -6.60
CA VAL A 91 -5.04 -1.35 -6.57
C VAL A 91 -6.04 -1.48 -5.43
N GLY A 92 -6.32 -0.38 -4.75
CA GLY A 92 -7.30 -0.32 -3.68
C GLY A 92 -7.91 1.07 -3.50
N GLY A 93 -8.83 1.14 -2.54
CA GLY A 93 -9.58 2.36 -2.23
C GLY A 93 -10.88 2.46 -3.02
N GLY A 94 -11.99 2.23 -2.32
CA GLY A 94 -13.34 2.32 -2.86
C GLY A 94 -13.84 1.08 -3.59
N VAL A 95 -13.18 -0.05 -3.49
CA VAL A 95 -13.67 -1.36 -3.95
C VAL A 95 -14.82 -1.79 -3.05
N LYS A 96 -16.00 -2.03 -3.61
CA LYS A 96 -17.23 -2.32 -2.86
C LYS A 96 -17.91 -3.62 -3.26
N ASN A 97 -17.66 -4.11 -4.45
CA ASN A 97 -18.33 -5.29 -5.01
C ASN A 97 -17.45 -6.01 -6.05
N LEU A 98 -17.88 -7.20 -6.46
CA LEU A 98 -17.17 -8.01 -7.46
C LEU A 98 -17.00 -7.30 -8.81
N SER A 99 -17.94 -6.44 -9.21
CA SER A 99 -17.82 -5.70 -10.48
C SER A 99 -16.65 -4.71 -10.45
N ASP A 100 -16.39 -4.07 -9.29
CA ASP A 100 -15.21 -3.20 -9.13
C ASP A 100 -13.92 -4.03 -9.26
N VAL A 101 -13.90 -5.22 -8.66
CA VAL A 101 -12.74 -6.13 -8.71
C VAL A 101 -12.48 -6.61 -10.13
N ASP A 102 -13.51 -7.11 -10.82
CA ASP A 102 -13.42 -7.59 -12.20
C ASP A 102 -12.94 -6.49 -13.16
N LYS A 103 -13.45 -5.27 -12.97
CA LYS A 103 -13.04 -4.10 -13.73
C LYS A 103 -11.53 -3.85 -13.62
N TYR A 104 -10.96 -3.85 -12.43
CA TYR A 104 -9.53 -3.59 -12.24
C TYR A 104 -8.65 -4.72 -12.77
N PHE A 105 -9.05 -5.98 -12.61
CA PHE A 105 -8.30 -7.09 -13.22
C PHE A 105 -8.26 -6.99 -14.75
N ARG A 106 -9.35 -6.59 -15.39
CA ARG A 106 -9.39 -6.34 -16.85
C ARG A 106 -8.50 -5.16 -17.29
N MET A 107 -8.20 -4.23 -16.38
CA MET A 107 -7.28 -3.12 -16.63
C MET A 107 -5.79 -3.52 -16.45
N GLY A 108 -5.49 -4.78 -16.10
CA GLY A 108 -4.13 -5.27 -15.94
C GLY A 108 -3.58 -5.17 -14.51
N VAL A 109 -4.46 -5.05 -13.51
CA VAL A 109 -4.08 -5.08 -12.08
C VAL A 109 -3.85 -6.53 -11.66
N ASP A 110 -2.81 -6.79 -10.85
CA ASP A 110 -2.45 -8.13 -10.39
C ASP A 110 -3.12 -8.50 -9.06
N LYS A 111 -3.33 -7.51 -8.18
CA LYS A 111 -3.95 -7.70 -6.86
C LYS A 111 -4.91 -6.58 -6.50
N ILE A 112 -5.92 -6.91 -5.73
CA ILE A 112 -6.88 -5.93 -5.19
C ILE A 112 -6.67 -5.78 -3.69
N SER A 113 -6.55 -4.52 -3.22
CA SER A 113 -6.49 -4.19 -1.81
C SER A 113 -7.88 -3.80 -1.31
N ILE A 114 -8.40 -4.55 -0.34
CA ILE A 114 -9.70 -4.32 0.30
C ILE A 114 -9.45 -3.86 1.74
N ASN A 115 -10.12 -2.77 2.17
CA ASN A 115 -10.00 -2.22 3.52
C ASN A 115 -11.39 -2.17 4.20
N SER A 116 -12.15 -1.11 4.02
CA SER A 116 -13.40 -0.88 4.76
C SER A 116 -14.45 -1.98 4.55
N GLU A 117 -14.48 -2.60 3.37
CA GLU A 117 -15.45 -3.65 3.07
C GLU A 117 -15.15 -4.97 3.79
N ILE A 118 -13.96 -5.17 4.34
CA ILE A 118 -13.69 -6.30 5.26
C ILE A 118 -14.62 -6.24 6.48
N ALA A 119 -14.90 -5.03 6.98
CA ALA A 119 -15.80 -4.83 8.11
C ALA A 119 -17.27 -4.71 7.68
N ASN A 120 -17.55 -4.03 6.56
CA ASN A 120 -18.92 -3.71 6.12
C ASN A 120 -19.58 -4.88 5.37
N ASN A 121 -18.82 -5.56 4.50
CA ASN A 121 -19.27 -6.69 3.66
C ASN A 121 -18.16 -7.75 3.55
N PRO A 122 -17.89 -8.52 4.62
CA PRO A 122 -16.80 -9.50 4.63
C PRO A 122 -16.94 -10.58 3.55
N GLY A 123 -18.17 -10.88 3.11
CA GLY A 123 -18.44 -11.81 2.01
C GLY A 123 -17.71 -11.45 0.71
N LEU A 124 -17.45 -10.16 0.47
CA LEU A 124 -16.70 -9.72 -0.71
C LEU A 124 -15.28 -10.33 -0.74
N VAL A 125 -14.58 -10.38 0.40
CA VAL A 125 -13.23 -10.97 0.47
C VAL A 125 -13.27 -12.45 0.11
N TYR A 126 -14.24 -13.18 0.69
CA TYR A 126 -14.44 -14.62 0.42
C TYR A 126 -14.75 -14.88 -1.05
N ASP A 127 -15.69 -14.14 -1.63
CA ASP A 127 -16.08 -14.29 -3.03
C ASP A 127 -14.90 -13.98 -3.97
N CYS A 128 -14.17 -12.90 -3.69
CA CYS A 128 -12.97 -12.56 -4.47
C CYS A 128 -11.89 -13.64 -4.37
N ALA A 129 -11.60 -14.15 -3.17
CA ALA A 129 -10.60 -15.20 -2.98
C ALA A 129 -11.00 -16.49 -3.70
N LYS A 130 -12.28 -16.82 -3.72
CA LYS A 130 -12.82 -17.99 -4.41
C LYS A 130 -12.74 -17.88 -5.94
N ILE A 131 -12.99 -16.69 -6.50
CA ILE A 131 -13.04 -16.47 -7.96
C ILE A 131 -11.63 -16.23 -8.52
N TYR A 132 -10.82 -15.39 -7.87
CA TYR A 132 -9.54 -14.91 -8.40
C TYR A 132 -8.32 -15.55 -7.71
N GLY A 133 -8.54 -16.34 -6.65
CA GLY A 133 -7.50 -16.93 -5.82
C GLY A 133 -7.03 -16.00 -4.70
N SER A 134 -6.67 -16.58 -3.56
CA SER A 134 -6.20 -15.84 -2.38
C SER A 134 -5.03 -14.90 -2.67
N GLN A 135 -4.09 -15.31 -3.53
CA GLN A 135 -2.90 -14.54 -3.90
C GLN A 135 -3.22 -13.19 -4.58
N SER A 136 -4.43 -13.02 -5.09
CA SER A 136 -4.89 -11.79 -5.75
C SER A 136 -5.56 -10.80 -4.77
N ILE A 137 -5.71 -11.19 -3.49
CA ILE A 137 -6.42 -10.40 -2.49
C ILE A 137 -5.48 -9.96 -1.37
N VAL A 138 -5.31 -8.66 -1.23
CA VAL A 138 -4.56 -7.99 -0.16
C VAL A 138 -5.58 -7.37 0.82
N ALA A 139 -5.63 -7.89 2.04
CA ALA A 139 -6.45 -7.28 3.09
C ALA A 139 -5.68 -6.12 3.74
N SER A 140 -6.16 -4.91 3.55
CA SER A 140 -5.57 -3.71 4.13
C SER A 140 -6.20 -3.40 5.49
N ILE A 141 -5.36 -3.27 6.51
CA ILE A 141 -5.76 -3.00 7.89
C ILE A 141 -5.08 -1.71 8.35
N ASP A 142 -5.88 -0.69 8.60
CA ASP A 142 -5.38 0.55 9.18
C ASP A 142 -5.46 0.45 10.71
N VAL A 143 -4.32 0.55 11.36
CA VAL A 143 -4.18 0.36 12.81
C VAL A 143 -3.82 1.68 13.48
N LYS A 144 -4.50 1.97 14.58
CA LYS A 144 -4.24 3.13 15.43
C LYS A 144 -4.15 2.70 16.88
N ILE A 145 -3.19 3.26 17.63
CA ILE A 145 -3.05 3.05 19.06
C ILE A 145 -3.95 4.04 19.83
N ASP A 146 -4.60 3.58 20.91
CA ASP A 146 -5.38 4.44 21.79
C ASP A 146 -4.58 4.86 23.04
N ASN A 147 -5.24 5.63 23.92
CA ASN A 147 -4.62 6.13 25.15
C ASN A 147 -4.29 5.02 26.17
N GLU A 148 -4.88 3.85 26.01
CA GLU A 148 -4.62 2.66 26.84
C GLU A 148 -3.53 1.77 26.25
N ASN A 149 -2.84 2.25 25.20
CA ASN A 149 -1.83 1.50 24.45
C ASN A 149 -2.37 0.23 23.74
N VAL A 150 -3.65 0.21 23.38
CA VAL A 150 -4.31 -0.87 22.62
C VAL A 150 -4.33 -0.51 21.14
N TYR A 151 -3.95 -1.45 20.29
CA TYR A 151 -4.04 -1.31 18.85
C TYR A 151 -5.47 -1.61 18.36
N ASN A 152 -6.09 -0.65 17.72
CA ASN A 152 -7.44 -0.71 17.22
C ASN A 152 -7.47 -0.64 15.70
N VAL A 153 -8.34 -1.43 15.08
CA VAL A 153 -8.60 -1.37 13.64
C VAL A 153 -9.48 -0.18 13.32
N HIS A 154 -9.10 0.55 12.28
CA HIS A 154 -9.86 1.67 11.75
C HIS A 154 -10.19 1.47 10.27
N ILE A 155 -11.32 2.04 9.84
CA ILE A 155 -11.79 2.06 8.45
C ILE A 155 -12.14 3.49 8.03
N ASN A 156 -12.53 3.66 6.76
CA ASN A 156 -12.92 4.95 6.19
C ASN A 156 -11.82 6.02 6.34
N GLY A 157 -10.57 5.67 5.99
CA GLY A 157 -9.44 6.58 6.11
C GLY A 157 -9.08 6.93 7.55
N GLY A 158 -9.19 5.97 8.46
CA GLY A 158 -8.85 6.13 9.88
C GLY A 158 -9.92 6.81 10.75
N LYS A 159 -11.09 7.14 10.18
CA LYS A 159 -12.13 7.93 10.87
C LYS A 159 -13.03 7.10 11.77
N LYS A 160 -13.25 5.82 11.47
CA LYS A 160 -14.17 4.95 12.19
C LYS A 160 -13.43 3.74 12.79
N LYS A 161 -13.47 3.61 14.10
CA LYS A 161 -12.98 2.42 14.83
C LYS A 161 -13.92 1.24 14.56
N VAL A 162 -13.34 0.07 14.33
CA VAL A 162 -14.06 -1.21 14.27
C VAL A 162 -14.17 -1.78 15.69
N LEU A 163 -15.34 -2.27 16.07
CA LEU A 163 -15.60 -2.80 17.41
C LEU A 163 -15.21 -4.29 17.53
N VAL A 164 -14.11 -4.69 16.87
CA VAL A 164 -13.53 -6.03 16.92
C VAL A 164 -12.07 -5.88 17.25
N GLU A 165 -11.53 -6.70 18.11
CA GLU A 165 -10.11 -6.69 18.45
C GLU A 165 -9.24 -7.04 17.24
N LEU A 166 -8.03 -6.48 17.18
CA LEU A 166 -7.10 -6.69 16.07
C LEU A 166 -6.83 -8.19 15.82
N ASN A 167 -6.71 -8.97 16.89
CA ASN A 167 -6.47 -10.42 16.80
C ASN A 167 -7.61 -11.14 16.06
N ASP A 168 -8.84 -10.90 16.49
CA ASP A 168 -10.02 -11.56 15.91
C ASP A 168 -10.31 -11.05 14.49
N TYR A 169 -10.00 -9.76 14.24
CA TYR A 169 -10.12 -9.18 12.92
C TYR A 169 -9.17 -9.83 11.89
N ILE A 170 -7.91 -10.06 12.29
CA ILE A 170 -6.92 -10.72 11.43
C ILE A 170 -7.30 -12.19 11.19
N LYS A 171 -7.71 -12.93 12.22
CA LYS A 171 -8.16 -14.32 12.06
C LYS A 171 -9.35 -14.43 11.12
N LYS A 172 -10.33 -13.54 11.26
CA LYS A 172 -11.46 -13.46 10.35
C LYS A 172 -11.01 -13.25 8.89
N ILE A 173 -10.00 -12.39 8.66
CA ILE A 173 -9.45 -12.15 7.32
C ILE A 173 -8.80 -13.43 6.74
N GLU A 174 -8.07 -14.20 7.55
CA GLU A 174 -7.52 -15.50 7.14
C GLU A 174 -8.63 -16.47 6.74
N ASP A 175 -9.67 -16.58 7.55
CA ASP A 175 -10.83 -17.46 7.30
C ASP A 175 -11.58 -17.06 6.02
N LEU A 176 -11.60 -15.77 5.69
CA LEU A 176 -12.19 -15.24 4.45
C LEU A 176 -11.33 -15.52 3.21
N GLY A 177 -10.09 -16.00 3.39
CA GLY A 177 -9.23 -16.42 2.31
C GLY A 177 -8.36 -15.34 1.66
N ALA A 178 -8.12 -14.21 2.32
CA ALA A 178 -7.12 -13.23 1.86
C ALA A 178 -5.72 -13.86 1.81
N GLY A 179 -4.92 -13.50 0.82
CA GLY A 179 -3.58 -14.10 0.63
C GLY A 179 -2.43 -13.27 1.19
N GLU A 180 -2.66 -12.00 1.53
CA GLU A 180 -1.64 -11.09 2.04
C GLU A 180 -2.28 -10.00 2.89
N LEU A 181 -1.58 -9.54 3.93
CA LEU A 181 -1.99 -8.40 4.74
C LEU A 181 -1.16 -7.16 4.38
N LEU A 182 -1.83 -6.01 4.23
CA LEU A 182 -1.19 -4.69 4.25
C LEU A 182 -1.53 -4.02 5.58
N ILE A 183 -0.55 -3.91 6.46
CA ILE A 183 -0.70 -3.25 7.76
C ILE A 183 -0.22 -1.81 7.65
N ASN A 184 -1.13 -0.85 7.82
CA ASN A 184 -0.83 0.58 7.85
C ASN A 184 -0.91 1.11 9.28
N ASN A 185 0.20 1.58 9.84
CA ASN A 185 0.16 2.27 11.13
C ASN A 185 -0.16 3.75 10.92
N ILE A 186 -1.38 4.16 11.33
CA ILE A 186 -1.88 5.54 11.17
C ILE A 186 -1.03 6.53 11.97
N ASP A 187 -0.64 6.17 13.21
CA ASP A 187 0.09 7.07 14.11
C ASP A 187 1.53 7.32 13.65
N ARG A 188 2.04 6.48 12.77
CA ARG A 188 3.38 6.63 12.17
C ARG A 188 3.36 7.10 10.72
N ASP A 189 2.19 7.16 10.08
CA ASP A 189 2.06 7.61 8.70
C ASP A 189 2.65 9.02 8.51
N GLY A 190 3.70 9.10 7.66
CA GLY A 190 4.39 10.36 7.35
C GLY A 190 5.21 10.98 8.48
N MET A 191 5.39 10.29 9.61
CA MET A 191 6.10 10.81 10.78
C MET A 191 7.61 10.60 10.75
N ALA A 192 8.12 9.77 9.83
CA ALA A 192 9.56 9.51 9.67
C ALA A 192 10.27 9.04 10.97
N ASN A 193 9.60 8.22 11.77
CA ASN A 193 10.06 7.73 13.07
C ASN A 193 10.27 6.19 13.12
N GLY A 194 10.40 5.56 11.95
CA GLY A 194 10.62 4.13 11.77
C GLY A 194 9.35 3.29 11.94
N TYR A 195 9.46 2.00 11.63
CA TYR A 195 8.36 1.05 11.79
C TYR A 195 7.98 0.86 13.26
N ASP A 196 6.71 0.54 13.52
CA ASP A 196 6.23 0.12 14.84
C ASP A 196 6.52 -1.38 15.05
N LEU A 197 7.66 -1.68 15.66
CA LEU A 197 8.09 -3.06 15.87
C LEU A 197 7.18 -3.82 16.85
N ARG A 198 6.56 -3.12 17.81
CA ARG A 198 5.61 -3.73 18.74
C ARG A 198 4.36 -4.19 18.00
N LEU A 199 3.81 -3.36 17.11
CA LEU A 199 2.68 -3.74 16.25
C LEU A 199 3.07 -4.90 15.33
N LEU A 200 4.25 -4.83 14.71
CA LEU A 200 4.75 -5.89 13.83
C LEU A 200 4.85 -7.24 14.54
N GLU A 201 5.47 -7.28 15.73
CA GLU A 201 5.57 -8.50 16.52
C GLU A 201 4.19 -9.05 16.90
N LEU A 202 3.26 -8.17 17.27
CA LEU A 202 1.89 -8.57 17.59
C LEU A 202 1.24 -9.24 16.39
N VAL A 203 1.25 -8.61 15.23
CA VAL A 203 0.63 -9.14 13.99
C VAL A 203 1.26 -10.48 13.60
N LYS A 204 2.58 -10.62 13.68
CA LYS A 204 3.29 -11.88 13.37
C LYS A 204 2.95 -13.03 14.31
N LYS A 205 2.54 -12.76 15.54
CA LYS A 205 2.07 -13.80 16.48
C LYS A 205 0.65 -14.27 16.14
N ILE A 206 -0.15 -13.42 15.50
CA ILE A 206 -1.55 -13.70 15.18
C ILE A 206 -1.68 -14.51 13.89
N THR A 207 -0.88 -14.20 12.86
CA THR A 207 -1.06 -14.72 11.50
C THR A 207 0.21 -15.32 10.91
N LYS A 208 0.02 -16.22 9.92
CA LYS A 208 1.09 -16.73 9.04
C LYS A 208 1.01 -16.14 7.63
N LEU A 209 0.00 -15.32 7.34
CA LEU A 209 -0.08 -14.64 6.04
C LEU A 209 1.16 -13.76 5.80
N PRO A 210 1.59 -13.62 4.55
CA PRO A 210 2.56 -12.61 4.17
C PRO A 210 2.10 -11.22 4.62
N ILE A 211 3.04 -10.41 5.12
CA ILE A 211 2.75 -9.07 5.63
C ILE A 211 3.53 -8.04 4.81
N ILE A 212 2.81 -7.09 4.24
CA ILE A 212 3.32 -5.80 3.78
C ILE A 212 3.14 -4.82 4.94
N PHE A 213 4.23 -4.24 5.46
CA PHE A 213 4.14 -3.36 6.62
C PHE A 213 4.51 -1.93 6.24
N ALA A 214 3.64 -0.97 6.58
CA ALA A 214 3.75 0.42 6.19
C ALA A 214 3.51 1.38 7.36
N GLY A 215 4.06 2.59 7.23
CA GLY A 215 3.98 3.68 8.20
C GLY A 215 5.27 3.87 8.99
N GLY A 216 5.80 5.10 8.97
CA GLY A 216 6.93 5.54 9.78
C GLY A 216 8.27 5.66 9.07
N VAL A 217 8.47 5.06 7.91
CA VAL A 217 9.76 5.09 7.21
C VAL A 217 10.18 6.54 6.88
N GLY A 218 11.35 6.94 7.38
CA GLY A 218 11.95 8.25 7.15
C GLY A 218 13.34 8.20 6.54
N LYS A 219 14.05 7.08 6.67
CA LYS A 219 15.38 6.84 6.12
C LYS A 219 15.51 5.38 5.67
N PHE A 220 16.53 5.09 4.85
CA PHE A 220 16.70 3.74 4.30
C PHE A 220 17.08 2.70 5.36
N ASP A 221 17.73 3.12 6.47
CA ASP A 221 18.00 2.24 7.62
C ASP A 221 16.71 1.64 8.22
N ASP A 222 15.59 2.36 8.15
CA ASP A 222 14.31 1.84 8.67
C ASP A 222 13.87 0.58 7.92
N PHE A 223 14.21 0.47 6.63
CA PHE A 223 13.98 -0.74 5.84
C PHE A 223 14.82 -1.92 6.33
N ILE A 224 16.11 -1.69 6.67
CA ILE A 224 16.98 -2.73 7.25
C ILE A 224 16.35 -3.26 8.53
N ILE A 225 15.92 -2.38 9.43
CA ILE A 225 15.24 -2.76 10.68
C ILE A 225 14.00 -3.64 10.41
N GLY A 226 13.22 -3.30 9.37
CA GLY A 226 12.09 -4.13 8.95
C GLY A 226 12.50 -5.55 8.52
N ILE A 227 13.55 -5.66 7.71
CA ILE A 227 14.10 -6.94 7.22
C ILE A 227 14.67 -7.78 8.36
N GLU A 228 15.44 -7.18 9.26
CA GLU A 228 15.99 -7.82 10.45
C GLU A 228 14.90 -8.37 11.37
N ASN A 229 13.74 -7.72 11.39
CA ASN A 229 12.54 -8.21 12.06
C ASN A 229 11.69 -9.16 11.19
N ASN A 230 12.31 -9.77 10.15
CA ASN A 230 11.71 -10.78 9.27
C ASN A 230 10.47 -10.31 8.48
N LEU A 231 10.44 -9.04 8.09
CA LEU A 231 9.53 -8.60 7.04
C LEU A 231 10.09 -9.01 5.67
N ASN A 232 9.27 -9.65 4.87
CA ASN A 232 9.60 -9.98 3.48
C ASN A 232 9.05 -8.94 2.48
N ALA A 233 8.17 -8.04 2.94
CA ALA A 233 7.64 -6.93 2.17
C ALA A 233 7.65 -5.68 3.04
N ILE A 234 8.66 -4.84 2.82
CA ILE A 234 8.84 -3.53 3.46
C ILE A 234 8.23 -2.47 2.58
N ALA A 235 7.32 -1.65 3.13
CA ALA A 235 6.57 -0.69 2.33
C ALA A 235 6.74 0.74 2.83
N ALA A 236 6.75 1.68 1.88
CA ALA A 236 6.70 3.10 2.17
C ALA A 236 6.07 3.89 1.02
N GLY A 237 5.57 5.08 1.31
CA GLY A 237 5.06 6.03 0.32
C GLY A 237 5.94 7.27 0.24
N ASN A 238 5.86 8.13 1.23
CA ASN A 238 6.41 9.49 1.23
C ASN A 238 7.91 9.59 0.89
N ILE A 239 8.73 8.67 1.37
CA ILE A 239 10.19 8.70 1.19
C ILE A 239 10.61 8.69 -0.29
N PHE A 240 9.79 8.07 -1.15
CA PHE A 240 10.10 7.97 -2.58
C PHE A 240 9.79 9.24 -3.38
N HIS A 241 9.28 10.29 -2.73
CA HIS A 241 8.93 11.57 -3.36
C HIS A 241 9.89 12.71 -3.03
N TYR A 242 10.90 12.48 -2.16
CA TYR A 242 11.79 13.57 -1.72
C TYR A 242 13.01 13.77 -2.62
N THR A 243 13.52 12.70 -3.21
CA THR A 243 14.71 12.76 -4.06
C THR A 243 14.50 12.01 -5.38
N GLU A 244 15.24 12.42 -6.40
CA GLU A 244 15.26 11.71 -7.66
C GLU A 244 15.94 10.34 -7.50
N ASN A 245 15.45 9.35 -8.25
CA ASN A 245 15.92 7.96 -8.18
C ASN A 245 15.85 7.33 -6.77
N SER A 246 15.00 7.86 -5.89
CA SER A 246 14.94 7.43 -4.49
C SER A 246 14.70 5.93 -4.30
N TYR A 247 13.86 5.32 -5.14
CA TYR A 247 13.63 3.87 -5.10
C TYR A 247 14.90 3.09 -5.47
N TYR A 248 15.56 3.47 -6.56
CA TYR A 248 16.83 2.85 -6.97
C TYR A 248 17.90 3.00 -5.88
N GLN A 249 18.01 4.19 -5.28
CA GLN A 249 18.94 4.45 -4.17
C GLN A 249 18.65 3.58 -2.96
N ALA A 250 17.36 3.38 -2.62
CA ALA A 250 16.96 2.51 -1.53
C ALA A 250 17.32 1.04 -1.79
N ILE A 251 17.02 0.50 -2.97
CA ILE A 251 17.41 -0.88 -3.34
C ILE A 251 18.91 -1.05 -3.32
N LYS A 252 19.65 -0.08 -3.88
CA LYS A 252 21.13 -0.10 -3.87
C LYS A 252 21.66 -0.13 -2.43
N PHE A 253 21.18 0.75 -1.59
CA PHE A 253 21.56 0.82 -0.17
C PHE A 253 21.29 -0.51 0.55
N LEU A 254 20.12 -1.09 0.37
CA LEU A 254 19.74 -2.38 0.98
C LEU A 254 20.62 -3.53 0.46
N TYR A 255 20.90 -3.56 -0.84
CA TYR A 255 21.75 -4.58 -1.46
C TYR A 255 23.18 -4.49 -0.94
N GLU A 256 23.77 -3.27 -0.85
CA GLU A 256 25.11 -3.02 -0.33
C GLU A 256 25.24 -3.35 1.17
N ASN A 257 24.14 -3.28 1.91
CA ASN A 257 24.08 -3.71 3.33
C ASN A 257 23.70 -5.19 3.50
N ASN A 258 23.90 -6.02 2.47
CA ASN A 258 23.70 -7.47 2.49
C ASN A 258 22.24 -7.91 2.81
N CYS A 259 21.27 -7.05 2.63
CA CYS A 259 19.87 -7.45 2.67
C CYS A 259 19.57 -8.37 1.48
N ASN A 260 18.73 -9.39 1.69
CA ASN A 260 18.36 -10.34 0.64
C ASN A 260 17.43 -9.69 -0.39
N MET A 261 17.93 -8.65 -1.07
CA MET A 261 17.26 -7.93 -2.16
C MET A 261 17.72 -8.44 -3.53
N ARG A 262 16.98 -8.11 -4.57
CA ARG A 262 17.50 -8.25 -5.94
C ARG A 262 18.62 -7.24 -6.20
N PRO A 263 19.51 -7.49 -7.17
CA PRO A 263 20.50 -6.49 -7.58
C PRO A 263 19.82 -5.19 -8.05
N PRO A 264 20.40 -4.02 -7.73
CA PRO A 264 19.87 -2.74 -8.19
C PRO A 264 20.07 -2.61 -9.71
N ILE A 265 18.98 -2.32 -10.42
CA ILE A 265 18.97 -2.07 -11.86
C ILE A 265 18.26 -0.74 -12.11
N LEU A 266 18.90 0.12 -12.90
CA LEU A 266 18.28 1.35 -13.39
C LEU A 266 18.11 1.21 -14.90
N ASN A 267 16.87 1.16 -15.34
CA ASN A 267 16.57 1.12 -16.76
C ASN A 267 16.73 2.53 -17.35
N LYS A 268 17.60 2.66 -18.33
CA LYS A 268 17.70 3.89 -19.13
C LYS A 268 16.72 3.75 -20.31
N PHE A 269 15.67 4.55 -20.31
CA PHE A 269 14.76 4.70 -21.44
C PHE A 269 15.20 5.86 -22.32
#